data_8221a3adec46001b3ed908261e10accf
#
_entry.id   8221a3adec46001b3ed908261e10accf
#
_cell.length_a   1.000
_cell.length_b   1.000
_cell.length_c   1.000
_cell.angle_alpha   90.00
_cell.angle_beta   90.00
_cell.angle_gamma   90.00
#
_symmetry.space_group_name_H-M   'P 1'
#
loop_
_entity.id
_entity.type
_entity.pdbx_description
1 polymer ?
#
loop_
_entity_poly.entity_id
_entity_poly.type
_entity_poly.pdbx_seq_one_letter_code
_entity_poly.pdbx_strand_id
1 'polypeptide(L)'
;MRRGGLNRREILQGGGIAVIGAGGLTLAGIAGYAWPHSTEPAAAASIPAAPVTPPDARGVLHFATRPDLTPPALTVAHHDRAGATSPEYFILAPAGYPRTGPGVPGLMILDRSGGIVWYAPNTGFPASKGQGRMDLKVQSYRGQPVLTWWEGQVIKGYGEGTAVIADSSYRTIATIKAGRGLQADLHEFVISPQDTALVTAYRPVTTDLSGVGGPAHGVALSGVVQEIDIPTGKVLFEWDSLDHVPVTDTYAAFAGGTTAAPFDYLHINSIAIAPDGDLLLSGRDTSAIYKVARPSGKVAWQLGGKRSSFGMGPGATFWFQHHITPLDANTLSIFDDGGAPPQKEAQSRAILLDLDTSAMKATLKRSYTHPAGLAAANQGSMQVLDDGRVLVGWGNLPYFPEFAGDGTLLLDGQFPVGDQSYRAFTADWAGHPTDKPAAAARINPAGGSVVYASWNGATAVDTEGPYFAVTADDTAGHVLAQSATILLEK
;
A
#
# COMPACT_ATOMS: atom_id res chain seq x y z
N MET A 1 -8.56 23.90 -18.64
CA MET A 1 -9.26 24.39 -17.45
C MET A 1 -9.31 23.20 -16.48
N ARG A 2 -8.51 23.26 -15.41
CA ARG A 2 -8.54 22.21 -14.37
C ARG A 2 -9.87 22.37 -13.63
N ARG A 3 -10.72 21.36 -13.65
CA ARG A 3 -11.92 21.29 -12.80
C ARG A 3 -11.44 21.02 -11.38
N GLY A 4 -11.61 22.00 -10.48
CA GLY A 4 -11.33 21.80 -9.07
C GLY A 4 -12.48 21.00 -8.45
N GLY A 5 -12.20 19.79 -8.00
CA GLY A 5 -13.09 19.05 -7.10
C GLY A 5 -12.73 19.38 -5.65
N LEU A 6 -13.70 19.30 -4.73
CA LEU A 6 -13.45 19.38 -3.30
C LEU A 6 -12.89 18.05 -2.78
N ASN A 7 -11.90 18.11 -1.94
CA ASN A 7 -11.49 16.92 -1.22
C ASN A 7 -12.43 16.65 -0.02
N ARG A 8 -12.42 15.43 0.46
CA ARG A 8 -13.25 14.99 1.60
C ARG A 8 -13.07 15.85 2.85
N ARG A 9 -11.88 16.42 3.04
CA ARG A 9 -11.57 17.29 4.18
C ARG A 9 -12.37 18.59 4.11
N GLU A 10 -12.56 19.15 2.92
CA GLU A 10 -13.35 20.35 2.72
C GLU A 10 -14.85 20.07 2.94
N ILE A 11 -15.32 18.89 2.52
CA ILE A 11 -16.71 18.45 2.79
C ILE A 11 -16.92 18.19 4.29
N LEU A 12 -15.96 17.54 4.97
CA LEU A 12 -16.04 17.24 6.40
C LEU A 12 -15.78 18.48 7.26
N GLN A 13 -14.94 19.41 6.79
CA GLN A 13 -14.73 20.72 7.45
C GLN A 13 -15.86 21.71 7.19
N GLY A 14 -16.51 21.59 6.02
CA GLY A 14 -17.71 22.36 5.67
C GLY A 14 -19.02 21.74 6.17
N GLY A 15 -18.98 20.55 6.75
CA GLY A 15 -20.13 19.86 7.33
C GLY A 15 -20.68 20.64 8.52
N GLY A 16 -21.50 21.64 8.22
CA GLY A 16 -22.17 22.46 9.21
C GLY A 16 -23.03 21.62 10.15
N ILE A 17 -23.07 22.00 11.39
CA ILE A 17 -24.00 21.48 12.38
C ILE A 17 -25.38 21.94 11.97
N ALA A 18 -26.24 21.02 11.52
CA ALA A 18 -27.66 21.30 11.35
C ALA A 18 -28.40 20.84 12.60
N VAL A 19 -29.14 21.73 13.21
CA VAL A 19 -30.01 21.44 14.35
C VAL A 19 -31.35 20.93 13.82
N ILE A 20 -31.83 19.75 14.26
CA ILE A 20 -32.89 19.09 13.54
C ILE A 20 -33.86 18.30 14.43
N GLY A 21 -35.14 18.37 14.04
CA GLY A 21 -36.20 17.48 14.52
C GLY A 21 -36.25 16.12 13.76
N ALA A 22 -37.11 15.22 14.21
CA ALA A 22 -37.22 13.86 13.64
C ALA A 22 -37.73 13.89 12.18
N GLY A 23 -36.88 13.48 11.25
CA GLY A 23 -37.16 13.39 9.82
C GLY A 23 -36.02 12.78 9.02
N GLY A 24 -36.25 12.40 7.77
CA GLY A 24 -35.26 11.82 6.86
C GLY A 24 -34.28 12.86 6.32
N LEU A 25 -33.06 12.39 5.96
CA LEU A 25 -31.98 13.19 5.40
C LEU A 25 -31.85 12.94 3.89
N THR A 26 -31.85 14.00 3.11
CA THR A 26 -31.52 13.92 1.69
C THR A 26 -30.36 14.87 1.36
N LEU A 27 -29.35 14.39 0.64
CA LEU A 27 -28.33 15.22 0.02
C LEU A 27 -28.80 15.60 -1.38
N ALA A 28 -29.12 16.86 -1.59
CA ALA A 28 -29.54 17.37 -2.88
C ALA A 28 -28.53 18.40 -3.40
N GLY A 29 -28.03 18.16 -4.60
CA GLY A 29 -27.35 19.18 -5.39
C GLY A 29 -28.41 20.08 -6.07
N ILE A 30 -28.37 21.38 -5.85
CA ILE A 30 -29.32 22.32 -6.47
C ILE A 30 -28.66 22.89 -7.73
N ALA A 31 -29.10 22.42 -8.89
CA ALA A 31 -28.82 23.09 -10.16
C ALA A 31 -29.86 24.19 -10.39
N GLY A 32 -29.39 25.44 -10.50
CA GLY A 32 -30.05 26.51 -11.20
C GLY A 32 -31.31 27.15 -10.59
N TYR A 33 -31.16 27.80 -9.43
CA TYR A 33 -32.11 28.85 -9.02
C TYR A 33 -31.35 30.17 -8.75
N ALA A 34 -31.75 31.25 -9.46
CA ALA A 34 -31.23 32.58 -9.18
C ALA A 34 -31.93 33.14 -7.91
N TRP A 35 -31.15 33.30 -6.85
CA TRP A 35 -31.61 33.96 -5.62
C TRP A 35 -31.35 35.46 -5.71
N PRO A 36 -32.19 36.31 -5.07
CA PRO A 36 -31.93 37.74 -5.00
C PRO A 36 -30.66 38.01 -4.18
N HIS A 37 -29.76 38.81 -4.73
CA HIS A 37 -28.52 39.22 -4.11
C HIS A 37 -28.72 39.95 -2.80
N SER A 38 -28.30 39.41 -1.67
CA SER A 38 -28.04 40.16 -0.46
C SER A 38 -26.59 40.67 -0.50
N THR A 39 -26.41 41.97 -0.38
CA THR A 39 -25.14 42.68 -0.57
C THR A 39 -24.32 42.82 0.71
N GLU A 40 -24.16 41.81 1.53
CA GLU A 40 -23.17 41.83 2.60
C GLU A 40 -22.50 40.45 2.72
N PRO A 41 -21.14 40.37 2.63
CA PRO A 41 -20.43 39.13 2.94
C PRO A 41 -20.50 38.92 4.45
N ALA A 42 -21.27 37.93 4.89
CA ALA A 42 -21.16 37.46 6.25
C ALA A 42 -19.71 36.97 6.49
N ALA A 43 -19.07 37.48 7.53
CA ALA A 43 -17.74 37.02 7.96
C ALA A 43 -17.74 35.50 8.04
N ALA A 44 -16.81 34.85 7.35
CA ALA A 44 -16.65 33.41 7.38
C ALA A 44 -16.41 32.99 8.83
N ALA A 45 -17.43 32.46 9.47
CA ALA A 45 -17.27 31.82 10.76
C ALA A 45 -16.38 30.58 10.54
N SER A 46 -15.24 30.54 11.20
CA SER A 46 -14.39 29.36 11.21
C SER A 46 -15.19 28.18 11.77
N ILE A 47 -15.59 27.27 10.91
CA ILE A 47 -16.29 26.05 11.31
C ILE A 47 -15.25 25.18 12.04
N PRO A 48 -15.45 24.84 13.32
CA PRO A 48 -14.55 23.95 14.00
C PRO A 48 -14.56 22.59 13.26
N ALA A 49 -13.35 22.03 13.07
CA ALA A 49 -13.20 20.70 12.47
C ALA A 49 -14.12 19.72 13.21
N ALA A 50 -14.85 18.89 12.46
CA ALA A 50 -15.71 17.88 13.06
C ALA A 50 -14.87 17.04 14.03
N PRO A 51 -15.31 16.81 15.27
CA PRO A 51 -14.52 16.06 16.21
C PRO A 51 -14.32 14.64 15.67
N VAL A 52 -13.08 14.30 15.35
CA VAL A 52 -12.68 12.91 15.09
C VAL A 52 -12.95 12.17 16.40
N THR A 53 -13.85 11.19 16.39
CA THR A 53 -14.08 10.36 17.57
C THR A 53 -12.74 9.69 17.90
N PRO A 54 -12.14 9.95 19.06
CA PRO A 54 -10.88 9.34 19.40
C PRO A 54 -11.03 7.80 19.40
N PRO A 55 -9.95 7.06 19.14
CA PRO A 55 -10.00 5.61 19.23
C PRO A 55 -10.42 5.18 20.63
N ASP A 56 -11.05 4.01 20.73
CA ASP A 56 -11.34 3.40 22.02
C ASP A 56 -10.03 3.00 22.75
N ALA A 57 -10.14 2.56 24.01
CA ALA A 57 -8.99 2.17 24.82
C ALA A 57 -8.16 1.01 24.22
N ARG A 58 -8.67 0.32 23.19
CA ARG A 58 -7.99 -0.75 22.46
C ARG A 58 -7.30 -0.24 21.20
N GLY A 59 -7.45 1.03 20.83
CA GLY A 59 -6.91 1.59 19.59
C GLY A 59 -7.78 1.32 18.36
N VAL A 60 -9.10 1.20 18.52
CA VAL A 60 -10.06 0.97 17.42
C VAL A 60 -10.84 2.23 17.14
N LEU A 61 -10.96 2.59 15.86
CA LEU A 61 -11.81 3.70 15.42
C LEU A 61 -13.25 3.24 15.23
N HIS A 62 -14.19 4.12 15.61
CA HIS A 62 -15.63 3.92 15.45
C HIS A 62 -16.26 5.09 14.73
N PHE A 63 -17.11 4.80 13.74
CA PHE A 63 -17.77 5.82 12.93
C PHE A 63 -19.26 5.88 13.23
N ALA A 64 -19.78 7.08 13.50
CA ALA A 64 -21.21 7.27 13.73
C ALA A 64 -22.07 6.84 12.54
N THR A 65 -21.58 7.09 11.32
CA THR A 65 -22.25 6.75 10.05
C THR A 65 -22.05 5.31 9.60
N ARG A 66 -20.99 4.64 10.08
CA ARG A 66 -20.63 3.27 9.73
C ARG A 66 -20.16 2.51 10.96
N PRO A 67 -21.08 2.22 11.91
CA PRO A 67 -20.74 1.50 13.14
C PRO A 67 -20.31 0.05 12.92
N ASP A 68 -20.54 -0.48 11.72
CA ASP A 68 -20.09 -1.78 11.24
C ASP A 68 -18.59 -1.82 10.93
N LEU A 69 -17.95 -0.65 10.74
CA LEU A 69 -16.52 -0.53 10.42
C LEU A 69 -15.71 -0.18 11.68
N THR A 70 -14.73 -1.02 11.98
CA THR A 70 -13.90 -0.93 13.18
C THR A 70 -12.41 -1.06 12.82
N PRO A 71 -11.84 -0.14 12.02
CA PRO A 71 -10.43 -0.21 11.65
C PRO A 71 -9.50 0.08 12.83
N PRO A 72 -8.24 -0.40 12.77
CA PRO A 72 -7.21 0.03 13.69
C PRO A 72 -6.95 1.53 13.57
N ALA A 73 -6.67 2.20 14.68
CA ALA A 73 -6.27 3.60 14.71
C ALA A 73 -4.76 3.71 14.46
N LEU A 74 -4.39 4.37 13.38
CA LEU A 74 -2.99 4.70 13.09
C LEU A 74 -2.68 6.08 13.64
N THR A 75 -1.41 6.33 13.96
CA THR A 75 -0.92 7.65 14.36
C THR A 75 0.09 8.16 13.35
N VAL A 76 0.08 9.47 13.11
CA VAL A 76 1.05 10.14 12.25
C VAL A 76 1.61 11.34 13.02
N ALA A 77 2.87 11.25 13.42
CA ALA A 77 3.59 12.33 14.12
C ALA A 77 4.38 13.14 13.07
N HIS A 78 4.01 14.41 12.89
CA HIS A 78 4.72 15.31 11.99
C HIS A 78 5.85 16.03 12.72
N HIS A 79 7.05 15.98 12.16
CA HIS A 79 8.23 16.69 12.64
C HIS A 79 8.52 17.95 11.80
N ASP A 80 7.93 18.04 10.60
CA ASP A 80 7.97 19.22 9.74
C ASP A 80 6.58 19.52 9.15
N ARG A 81 6.32 20.83 8.90
CA ARG A 81 5.06 21.30 8.30
C ARG A 81 4.95 20.95 6.80
N ALA A 82 6.07 20.82 6.09
CA ALA A 82 6.07 20.52 4.67
C ALA A 82 5.41 19.15 4.37
N GLY A 83 5.73 18.12 5.15
CA GLY A 83 5.11 16.79 5.01
C GLY A 83 3.61 16.77 5.32
N ALA A 84 3.11 17.71 6.15
CA ALA A 84 1.69 17.77 6.53
C ALA A 84 0.77 18.34 5.44
N THR A 85 1.31 19.06 4.45
CA THR A 85 0.54 19.76 3.40
C THR A 85 0.62 19.09 2.03
N SER A 86 1.31 17.95 1.94
CA SER A 86 1.39 17.16 0.70
C SER A 86 0.01 16.69 0.24
N PRO A 87 -0.31 16.72 -1.06
CA PRO A 87 -1.59 16.29 -1.59
C PRO A 87 -1.76 14.76 -1.61
N GLU A 88 -0.67 14.00 -1.50
CA GLU A 88 -0.71 12.54 -1.59
C GLU A 88 -1.37 11.90 -0.35
N TYR A 89 -1.91 10.71 -0.56
CA TYR A 89 -2.48 9.86 0.47
C TYR A 89 -1.52 8.71 0.81
N PHE A 90 -1.53 8.25 2.06
CA PHE A 90 -0.92 6.97 2.41
C PHE A 90 -1.77 5.82 1.90
N ILE A 91 -1.13 4.85 1.27
CA ILE A 91 -1.71 3.65 0.67
C ILE A 91 -1.16 2.46 1.46
N LEU A 92 -2.00 1.83 2.28
CA LEU A 92 -1.59 0.85 3.28
C LEU A 92 -2.52 -0.37 3.27
N ALA A 93 -2.00 -1.52 3.65
CA ALA A 93 -2.77 -2.74 3.87
C ALA A 93 -2.45 -3.32 5.25
N PRO A 94 -2.91 -2.67 6.35
CA PRO A 94 -2.63 -3.18 7.67
C PRO A 94 -3.16 -4.59 7.83
N ALA A 95 -2.24 -5.48 8.18
CA ALA A 95 -2.49 -6.88 8.49
C ALA A 95 -1.39 -7.35 9.45
N GLY A 96 -1.70 -8.31 10.29
CA GLY A 96 -0.70 -9.01 11.08
C GLY A 96 -0.79 -10.50 10.77
N TYR A 97 0.34 -11.17 10.70
CA TYR A 97 0.37 -12.63 10.65
C TYR A 97 1.45 -13.16 11.59
N PRO A 98 1.07 -13.92 12.60
CA PRO A 98 -0.28 -14.04 13.14
C PRO A 98 -0.77 -12.70 13.70
N ARG A 99 -2.00 -12.31 13.37
CA ARG A 99 -2.54 -11.03 13.76
C ARG A 99 -2.78 -10.93 15.27
N THR A 100 -2.32 -9.84 15.88
CA THR A 100 -2.54 -9.54 17.30
C THR A 100 -3.02 -8.09 17.55
N GLY A 101 -3.07 -7.25 16.52
CA GLY A 101 -3.48 -5.85 16.62
C GLY A 101 -4.99 -5.65 16.81
N PRO A 102 -5.43 -4.45 17.20
CA PRO A 102 -6.82 -4.11 17.46
C PRO A 102 -7.62 -3.91 16.17
N GLY A 103 -8.95 -3.88 16.29
CA GLY A 103 -9.87 -3.61 15.18
C GLY A 103 -9.90 -4.69 14.10
N VAL A 104 -10.47 -4.44 12.96
CA VAL A 104 -10.46 -5.31 11.77
C VAL A 104 -9.42 -4.79 10.79
N PRO A 105 -8.44 -5.56 10.33
CA PRO A 105 -7.50 -5.11 9.31
C PRO A 105 -8.18 -4.99 7.95
N GLY A 106 -7.54 -4.30 7.02
CA GLY A 106 -8.06 -4.13 5.67
C GLY A 106 -7.20 -3.24 4.80
N LEU A 107 -7.65 -3.00 3.58
CA LEU A 107 -7.01 -2.03 2.70
C LEU A 107 -7.40 -0.62 3.15
N MET A 108 -6.45 0.31 3.18
CA MET A 108 -6.66 1.67 3.69
C MET A 108 -6.01 2.73 2.82
N ILE A 109 -6.72 3.82 2.62
CA ILE A 109 -6.19 5.08 2.12
C ILE A 109 -6.36 6.10 3.24
N LEU A 110 -5.28 6.76 3.64
CA LEU A 110 -5.29 7.77 4.71
C LEU A 110 -4.84 9.12 4.16
N ASP A 111 -5.39 10.19 4.70
CA ASP A 111 -4.81 11.51 4.50
C ASP A 111 -3.50 11.69 5.29
N ARG A 112 -2.81 12.79 5.06
CA ARG A 112 -1.50 13.06 5.71
C ARG A 112 -1.60 13.26 7.23
N SER A 113 -2.78 13.45 7.78
CA SER A 113 -3.02 13.51 9.23
C SER A 113 -3.32 12.15 9.85
N GLY A 114 -3.38 11.08 9.05
CA GLY A 114 -3.80 9.74 9.48
C GLY A 114 -5.31 9.53 9.48
N GLY A 115 -6.08 10.50 8.95
CA GLY A 115 -7.53 10.37 8.78
C GLY A 115 -7.88 9.36 7.68
N ILE A 116 -8.84 8.47 7.97
CA ILE A 116 -9.25 7.45 6.99
C ILE A 116 -10.07 8.09 5.87
N VAL A 117 -9.57 7.96 4.64
CA VAL A 117 -10.24 8.37 3.40
C VAL A 117 -11.04 7.21 2.82
N TRP A 118 -10.42 6.04 2.73
CA TRP A 118 -11.06 4.83 2.28
C TRP A 118 -10.63 3.64 3.13
N TYR A 119 -11.57 2.75 3.39
CA TYR A 119 -11.31 1.54 4.12
C TYR A 119 -12.16 0.39 3.62
N ALA A 120 -11.52 -0.72 3.31
CA ALA A 120 -12.15 -1.97 2.93
C ALA A 120 -11.71 -3.09 3.89
N PRO A 121 -12.57 -3.51 4.85
CA PRO A 121 -12.21 -4.48 5.87
C PRO A 121 -11.96 -5.89 5.29
N ASN A 122 -11.07 -6.66 5.90
CA ASN A 122 -10.79 -8.06 5.54
C ASN A 122 -11.84 -9.04 6.09
N THR A 123 -13.12 -8.68 6.07
CA THR A 123 -14.19 -9.50 6.66
C THR A 123 -14.36 -10.87 5.99
N GLY A 124 -14.05 -10.99 4.71
CA GLY A 124 -14.06 -12.26 3.95
C GLY A 124 -12.75 -13.05 4.02
N PHE A 125 -11.72 -12.53 4.70
CA PHE A 125 -10.37 -13.07 4.73
C PHE A 125 -9.91 -13.26 6.19
N PRO A 126 -10.37 -14.31 6.89
CA PRO A 126 -10.04 -14.50 8.30
C PRO A 126 -8.55 -14.79 8.49
N ALA A 127 -7.86 -13.90 9.20
CA ALA A 127 -6.43 -14.05 9.53
C ALA A 127 -6.14 -15.33 10.32
N SER A 128 -7.10 -15.84 11.12
CA SER A 128 -7.00 -17.12 11.82
C SER A 128 -6.85 -18.33 10.88
N LYS A 129 -7.22 -18.17 9.60
CA LYS A 129 -7.01 -19.18 8.55
C LYS A 129 -5.83 -18.83 7.64
N GLY A 130 -5.01 -17.85 8.00
CA GLY A 130 -3.93 -17.36 7.16
C GLY A 130 -4.38 -16.59 5.93
N GLN A 131 -5.62 -16.11 5.88
CA GLN A 131 -6.15 -15.38 4.73
C GLN A 131 -6.02 -13.86 4.93
N GLY A 132 -5.78 -13.14 3.83
CA GLY A 132 -5.64 -11.69 3.89
C GLY A 132 -5.56 -11.02 2.53
N ARG A 133 -5.53 -9.69 2.57
CA ARG A 133 -5.22 -8.83 1.44
C ARG A 133 -3.97 -8.02 1.78
N MET A 134 -3.04 -7.93 0.83
CA MET A 134 -1.72 -7.33 1.03
C MET A 134 -1.30 -6.52 -0.19
N ASP A 135 -0.26 -5.72 -0.01
CA ASP A 135 0.44 -5.00 -1.09
C ASP A 135 -0.48 -4.06 -1.88
N LEU A 136 -1.29 -3.25 -1.15
CA LEU A 136 -2.11 -2.20 -1.76
C LEU A 136 -1.21 -1.14 -2.40
N LYS A 137 -1.43 -0.90 -3.69
CA LYS A 137 -0.68 0.10 -4.49
C LYS A 137 -1.62 0.87 -5.42
N VAL A 138 -1.20 2.09 -5.80
CA VAL A 138 -1.71 2.77 -6.98
C VAL A 138 -0.79 2.46 -8.16
N GLN A 139 -1.35 1.93 -9.23
CA GLN A 139 -0.64 1.64 -10.47
C GLN A 139 -1.38 2.27 -11.66
N SER A 140 -0.80 2.21 -12.86
CA SER A 140 -1.46 2.63 -14.10
C SER A 140 -1.91 1.41 -14.89
N TYR A 141 -3.16 1.39 -15.34
CA TYR A 141 -3.69 0.40 -16.27
C TYR A 141 -4.47 1.10 -17.37
N ARG A 142 -4.06 0.89 -18.63
CA ARG A 142 -4.64 1.58 -19.80
C ARG A 142 -4.67 3.11 -19.66
N GLY A 143 -3.58 3.64 -19.09
CA GLY A 143 -3.42 5.07 -18.88
C GLY A 143 -4.30 5.68 -17.78
N GLN A 144 -4.97 4.85 -16.98
CA GLN A 144 -5.78 5.28 -15.84
C GLN A 144 -5.16 4.81 -14.52
N PRO A 145 -5.19 5.63 -13.46
CA PRO A 145 -4.80 5.18 -12.13
C PRO A 145 -5.79 4.12 -11.61
N VAL A 146 -5.25 3.05 -11.06
CA VAL A 146 -6.00 1.94 -10.49
C VAL A 146 -5.43 1.56 -9.13
N LEU A 147 -6.28 1.04 -8.24
CA LEU A 147 -5.82 0.34 -7.04
C LEU A 147 -5.52 -1.11 -7.37
N THR A 148 -4.44 -1.63 -6.83
CA THR A 148 -4.08 -3.04 -6.95
C THR A 148 -3.69 -3.62 -5.60
N TRP A 149 -4.03 -4.89 -5.39
CA TRP A 149 -3.63 -5.65 -4.20
C TRP A 149 -3.61 -7.14 -4.50
N TRP A 150 -2.94 -7.90 -3.65
CA TRP A 150 -3.08 -9.35 -3.62
C TRP A 150 -4.09 -9.79 -2.56
N GLU A 151 -4.84 -10.87 -2.84
CA GLU A 151 -5.73 -11.52 -1.88
C GLU A 151 -5.65 -13.04 -1.99
N GLY A 152 -5.61 -13.72 -0.84
CA GLY A 152 -5.48 -15.17 -0.83
C GLY A 152 -5.10 -15.73 0.53
N GLN A 153 -4.45 -16.88 0.50
CA GLN A 153 -3.96 -17.59 1.68
C GLN A 153 -2.44 -17.48 1.80
N VAL A 154 -1.95 -17.10 2.97
CA VAL A 154 -0.52 -17.09 3.32
C VAL A 154 -0.12 -18.47 3.83
N ILE A 155 0.91 -19.07 3.24
CA ILE A 155 1.40 -20.42 3.54
C ILE A 155 2.88 -20.33 3.90
N LYS A 156 3.22 -20.33 5.19
CA LYS A 156 4.60 -20.35 5.67
C LYS A 156 5.54 -19.34 4.99
N GLY A 157 5.06 -18.11 4.78
CA GLY A 157 5.87 -17.02 4.23
C GLY A 157 5.62 -16.71 2.76
N TYR A 158 4.96 -17.55 1.98
CA TYR A 158 4.49 -17.25 0.62
C TYR A 158 2.97 -17.32 0.52
N GLY A 159 2.41 -16.92 -0.60
CA GLY A 159 0.96 -16.83 -0.80
C GLY A 159 0.43 -17.71 -1.94
N GLU A 160 -0.81 -18.15 -1.80
CA GLU A 160 -1.61 -18.74 -2.87
C GLU A 160 -2.89 -17.94 -3.03
N GLY A 161 -3.01 -17.20 -4.12
CA GLY A 161 -4.13 -16.28 -4.32
C GLY A 161 -4.19 -15.68 -5.69
N THR A 162 -4.69 -14.45 -5.74
CA THR A 162 -4.88 -13.66 -6.96
C THR A 162 -4.51 -12.21 -6.72
N ALA A 163 -4.04 -11.53 -7.77
CA ALA A 163 -3.94 -10.08 -7.74
C ALA A 163 -5.22 -9.45 -8.29
N VAL A 164 -5.62 -8.32 -7.75
CA VAL A 164 -6.85 -7.60 -8.08
C VAL A 164 -6.50 -6.21 -8.61
N ILE A 165 -7.26 -5.77 -9.62
CA ILE A 165 -7.23 -4.41 -10.14
C ILE A 165 -8.61 -3.80 -9.93
N ALA A 166 -8.67 -2.64 -9.29
CA ALA A 166 -9.91 -1.88 -9.07
C ALA A 166 -9.79 -0.46 -9.63
N ASP A 167 -10.90 0.04 -10.18
CA ASP A 167 -11.00 1.40 -10.72
C ASP A 167 -11.15 2.46 -9.61
N SER A 168 -11.21 3.73 -10.01
CA SER A 168 -11.41 4.86 -9.09
C SER A 168 -12.76 4.84 -8.35
N SER A 169 -13.71 4.00 -8.78
CA SER A 169 -14.97 3.75 -8.06
C SER A 169 -14.88 2.58 -7.09
N TYR A 170 -13.68 2.04 -6.88
CA TYR A 170 -13.38 0.88 -6.03
C TYR A 170 -14.01 -0.44 -6.51
N ARG A 171 -14.42 -0.51 -7.77
CA ARG A 171 -14.92 -1.75 -8.36
C ARG A 171 -13.78 -2.55 -8.96
N THR A 172 -13.76 -3.84 -8.67
CA THR A 172 -12.85 -4.79 -9.33
C THR A 172 -13.12 -4.80 -10.83
N ILE A 173 -12.11 -4.47 -11.63
CA ILE A 173 -12.16 -4.50 -13.10
C ILE A 173 -11.39 -5.67 -13.71
N ALA A 174 -10.45 -6.25 -12.95
CA ALA A 174 -9.75 -7.46 -13.34
C ALA A 174 -9.24 -8.23 -12.12
N THR A 175 -9.12 -9.55 -12.27
CA THR A 175 -8.47 -10.44 -11.30
C THR A 175 -7.43 -11.26 -12.04
N ILE A 176 -6.19 -11.21 -11.57
CA ILE A 176 -5.04 -11.86 -12.19
C ILE A 176 -4.75 -13.16 -11.45
N LYS A 177 -4.69 -14.26 -12.18
CA LYS A 177 -4.28 -15.58 -11.70
C LYS A 177 -2.97 -15.96 -12.36
N ALA A 178 -2.08 -16.59 -11.63
CA ALA A 178 -0.93 -17.22 -12.26
C ALA A 178 -1.41 -18.35 -13.20
N GLY A 179 -0.70 -18.53 -14.30
CA GLY A 179 -1.00 -19.56 -15.29
C GLY A 179 -0.27 -20.87 -15.01
N ARG A 180 -0.48 -21.84 -15.93
CA ARG A 180 0.22 -23.14 -15.91
C ARG A 180 0.05 -23.92 -14.59
N GLY A 181 -1.11 -23.79 -13.94
CA GLY A 181 -1.45 -24.48 -12.70
C GLY A 181 -0.85 -23.88 -11.43
N LEU A 182 -0.20 -22.70 -11.52
CA LEU A 182 0.31 -21.97 -10.37
C LEU A 182 -0.73 -21.02 -9.78
N GLN A 183 -0.49 -20.55 -8.57
CA GLN A 183 -1.24 -19.50 -7.90
C GLN A 183 -0.38 -18.24 -7.83
N ALA A 184 -0.99 -17.06 -7.94
CA ALA A 184 -0.27 -15.81 -7.73
C ALA A 184 0.12 -15.68 -6.25
N ASP A 185 1.38 -15.35 -6.03
CA ASP A 185 1.95 -15.17 -4.70
C ASP A 185 1.79 -13.73 -4.21
N LEU A 186 1.86 -13.55 -2.89
CA LEU A 186 1.60 -12.28 -2.20
C LEU A 186 2.68 -11.21 -2.40
N HIS A 187 3.89 -11.59 -2.85
CA HIS A 187 5.06 -10.73 -2.75
C HIS A 187 5.11 -9.64 -3.79
N GLU A 188 4.68 -9.90 -5.04
CA GLU A 188 4.72 -8.84 -6.05
C GLU A 188 3.66 -8.97 -7.12
N PHE A 189 3.03 -7.85 -7.42
CA PHE A 189 2.20 -7.63 -8.59
C PHE A 189 2.53 -6.28 -9.23
N VAL A 190 3.00 -6.30 -10.47
CA VAL A 190 3.34 -5.09 -11.24
C VAL A 190 2.56 -5.08 -12.54
N ILE A 191 1.91 -3.95 -12.87
CA ILE A 191 1.37 -3.71 -14.20
C ILE A 191 2.48 -3.06 -15.05
N SER A 192 2.81 -3.71 -16.17
CA SER A 192 3.85 -3.21 -17.06
C SER A 192 3.35 -2.01 -17.89
N PRO A 193 4.26 -1.22 -18.49
CA PRO A 193 3.88 -0.16 -19.44
C PRO A 193 3.12 -0.65 -20.69
N GLN A 194 3.13 -1.97 -20.94
CA GLN A 194 2.38 -2.62 -22.02
C GLN A 194 1.02 -3.19 -21.54
N ASP A 195 0.56 -2.80 -20.36
CA ASP A 195 -0.68 -3.28 -19.74
C ASP A 195 -0.72 -4.81 -19.53
N THR A 196 0.45 -5.44 -19.28
CA THR A 196 0.55 -6.83 -18.84
C THR A 196 0.77 -6.91 -17.34
N ALA A 197 0.50 -8.06 -16.72
CA ALA A 197 0.69 -8.32 -15.32
C ALA A 197 1.97 -9.13 -15.08
N LEU A 198 2.89 -8.64 -14.27
CA LEU A 198 3.99 -9.42 -13.71
C LEU A 198 3.60 -9.87 -12.30
N VAL A 199 3.68 -11.17 -12.04
CA VAL A 199 3.36 -11.75 -10.73
C VAL A 199 4.43 -12.73 -10.30
N THR A 200 4.64 -12.81 -9.00
CA THR A 200 5.38 -13.93 -8.37
C THR A 200 4.48 -15.13 -8.19
N ALA A 201 5.07 -16.31 -8.24
CA ALA A 201 4.44 -17.58 -7.92
C ALA A 201 5.50 -18.57 -7.39
N TYR A 202 5.07 -19.70 -6.84
CA TYR A 202 5.98 -20.72 -6.36
C TYR A 202 5.61 -22.09 -6.90
N ARG A 203 6.67 -22.92 -7.12
CA ARG A 203 6.54 -24.29 -7.62
C ARG A 203 7.40 -25.23 -6.79
N PRO A 204 6.81 -26.23 -6.10
CA PRO A 204 7.59 -27.31 -5.49
C PRO A 204 8.27 -28.18 -6.55
N VAL A 205 9.60 -28.38 -6.45
CA VAL A 205 10.40 -29.15 -7.43
C VAL A 205 11.33 -30.12 -6.68
N THR A 206 11.34 -31.39 -7.08
CA THR A 206 12.31 -32.35 -6.57
C THR A 206 13.69 -32.06 -7.15
N THR A 207 14.67 -31.83 -6.28
CA THR A 207 16.04 -31.48 -6.67
C THR A 207 17.06 -31.97 -5.63
N ASP A 208 18.36 -31.93 -5.96
CA ASP A 208 19.42 -32.25 -5.02
C ASP A 208 19.63 -31.08 -4.04
N LEU A 209 19.38 -31.36 -2.75
CA LEU A 209 19.59 -30.42 -1.65
C LEU A 209 20.80 -30.76 -0.81
N SER A 210 21.63 -31.72 -1.20
CA SER A 210 22.82 -32.16 -0.43
C SER A 210 23.83 -31.05 -0.20
N GLY A 211 23.96 -30.11 -1.16
CA GLY A 211 24.83 -28.95 -1.06
C GLY A 211 24.43 -27.93 0.03
N VAL A 212 23.21 -28.03 0.57
CA VAL A 212 22.71 -27.19 1.69
C VAL A 212 22.37 -28.00 2.94
N GLY A 213 22.81 -29.28 2.99
CA GLY A 213 22.59 -30.17 4.13
C GLY A 213 21.26 -30.95 4.09
N GLY A 214 20.55 -30.93 2.96
CA GLY A 214 19.33 -31.67 2.72
C GLY A 214 19.53 -32.99 1.99
N PRO A 215 18.44 -33.73 1.66
CA PRO A 215 18.53 -34.99 0.91
C PRO A 215 18.83 -34.74 -0.58
N ALA A 216 19.49 -35.71 -1.25
CA ALA A 216 19.75 -35.64 -2.69
C ALA A 216 18.49 -35.69 -3.58
N HIS A 217 17.35 -36.08 -3.02
CA HIS A 217 16.02 -36.05 -3.66
C HIS A 217 15.03 -35.30 -2.79
N GLY A 218 15.41 -34.09 -2.36
CA GLY A 218 14.56 -33.20 -1.58
C GLY A 218 13.63 -32.37 -2.47
N VAL A 219 12.71 -31.63 -1.83
CA VAL A 219 11.82 -30.71 -2.53
C VAL A 219 12.21 -29.28 -2.20
N ALA A 220 12.60 -28.52 -3.22
CA ALA A 220 12.79 -27.08 -3.14
C ALA A 220 11.53 -26.34 -3.57
N LEU A 221 11.35 -25.14 -3.06
CA LEU A 221 10.35 -24.19 -3.50
C LEU A 221 11.00 -23.25 -4.53
N SER A 222 10.73 -23.49 -5.83
CA SER A 222 11.24 -22.63 -6.89
C SER A 222 10.43 -21.36 -6.99
N GLY A 223 11.07 -20.19 -6.94
CA GLY A 223 10.44 -18.90 -7.20
C GLY A 223 10.21 -18.71 -8.69
N VAL A 224 8.98 -18.40 -9.08
CA VAL A 224 8.58 -18.24 -10.47
C VAL A 224 8.10 -16.82 -10.70
N VAL A 225 8.49 -16.22 -11.83
CA VAL A 225 7.92 -14.96 -12.33
C VAL A 225 7.14 -15.25 -13.60
N GLN A 226 5.91 -14.78 -13.66
CA GLN A 226 5.11 -14.84 -14.90
C GLN A 226 4.72 -13.45 -15.36
N GLU A 227 4.81 -13.22 -16.67
CA GLU A 227 4.16 -12.11 -17.35
C GLU A 227 2.89 -12.64 -18.01
N ILE A 228 1.77 -11.96 -17.73
CA ILE A 228 0.43 -12.42 -18.08
C ILE A 228 -0.30 -11.32 -18.84
N ASP A 229 -0.88 -11.65 -19.97
CA ASP A 229 -1.83 -10.79 -20.68
C ASP A 229 -3.10 -10.65 -19.85
N ILE A 230 -3.37 -9.45 -19.35
CA ILE A 230 -4.46 -9.18 -18.39
C ILE A 230 -5.83 -9.59 -18.96
N PRO A 231 -6.20 -9.23 -20.21
CA PRO A 231 -7.51 -9.57 -20.74
C PRO A 231 -7.74 -11.07 -20.94
N THR A 232 -6.72 -11.82 -21.35
CA THR A 232 -6.88 -13.24 -21.73
C THR A 232 -6.40 -14.23 -20.68
N GLY A 233 -5.59 -13.79 -19.70
CA GLY A 233 -4.93 -14.66 -18.74
C GLY A 233 -3.79 -15.51 -19.33
N LYS A 234 -3.38 -15.24 -20.59
CA LYS A 234 -2.31 -15.99 -21.25
C LYS A 234 -0.95 -15.63 -20.65
N VAL A 235 -0.16 -16.63 -20.28
CA VAL A 235 1.25 -16.46 -19.89
C VAL A 235 2.07 -16.14 -21.14
N LEU A 236 2.67 -14.95 -21.15
CA LEU A 236 3.53 -14.43 -22.22
C LEU A 236 5.01 -14.77 -21.98
N PHE A 237 5.43 -14.76 -20.73
CA PHE A 237 6.79 -15.06 -20.29
C PHE A 237 6.75 -15.79 -18.94
N GLU A 238 7.68 -16.70 -18.72
CA GLU A 238 7.91 -17.37 -17.44
C GLU A 238 9.40 -17.52 -17.18
N TRP A 239 9.81 -17.23 -15.96
CA TRP A 239 11.16 -17.44 -15.44
C TRP A 239 11.05 -18.30 -14.17
N ASP A 240 11.90 -19.32 -14.07
CA ASP A 240 11.94 -20.26 -12.94
C ASP A 240 13.33 -20.18 -12.28
N SER A 241 13.38 -19.95 -10.98
CA SER A 241 14.65 -19.71 -10.29
C SER A 241 15.60 -20.89 -10.30
N LEU A 242 15.10 -22.14 -10.26
CA LEU A 242 15.96 -23.33 -10.26
C LEU A 242 16.71 -23.55 -11.58
N ASP A 243 16.21 -22.97 -12.69
CA ASP A 243 16.91 -23.02 -13.98
C ASP A 243 18.13 -22.06 -14.02
N HIS A 244 18.23 -21.12 -13.06
CA HIS A 244 19.17 -20.02 -13.14
C HIS A 244 20.00 -19.80 -11.88
N VAL A 245 19.47 -20.12 -10.69
CA VAL A 245 20.10 -19.85 -9.40
C VAL A 245 20.28 -21.14 -8.61
N PRO A 246 21.52 -21.55 -8.33
CA PRO A 246 21.79 -22.76 -7.56
C PRO A 246 21.25 -22.66 -6.13
N VAL A 247 20.71 -23.76 -5.61
CA VAL A 247 20.22 -23.83 -4.22
C VAL A 247 21.31 -23.47 -3.19
N THR A 248 22.59 -23.70 -3.54
CA THR A 248 23.75 -23.38 -2.68
C THR A 248 24.01 -21.89 -2.52
N ASP A 249 23.35 -21.05 -3.30
CA ASP A 249 23.49 -19.58 -3.19
C ASP A 249 22.71 -19.00 -2.02
N THR A 250 21.81 -19.79 -1.43
CA THR A 250 21.05 -19.37 -0.24
C THR A 250 21.91 -19.09 0.98
N TYR A 251 21.46 -18.13 1.81
CA TYR A 251 21.91 -17.90 3.17
C TYR A 251 20.93 -18.45 4.22
N ALA A 252 19.75 -18.92 3.76
CA ALA A 252 18.78 -19.55 4.64
C ALA A 252 19.34 -20.86 5.20
N ALA A 253 19.12 -21.11 6.47
CA ALA A 253 19.39 -22.40 7.08
C ALA A 253 18.46 -23.46 6.47
N PHE A 254 19.00 -24.63 6.12
CA PHE A 254 18.20 -25.71 5.58
C PHE A 254 17.09 -26.11 6.58
N ALA A 255 15.86 -26.12 6.10
CA ALA A 255 14.68 -26.57 6.84
C ALA A 255 13.64 -27.15 5.89
N GLY A 256 12.98 -28.23 6.28
CA GLY A 256 11.96 -28.86 5.44
C GLY A 256 12.53 -29.78 4.38
N GLY A 257 12.43 -29.43 3.10
CA GLY A 257 12.90 -30.22 1.97
C GLY A 257 11.99 -31.42 1.64
N THR A 258 10.72 -31.36 2.03
CA THR A 258 9.69 -32.38 1.74
C THR A 258 8.53 -31.75 0.97
N THR A 259 7.67 -32.56 0.36
CA THR A 259 6.47 -32.07 -0.33
C THR A 259 5.55 -31.25 0.58
N ALA A 260 5.42 -31.63 1.86
CA ALA A 260 4.60 -30.92 2.83
C ALA A 260 5.26 -29.65 3.40
N ALA A 261 6.57 -29.54 3.25
CA ALA A 261 7.37 -28.40 3.67
C ALA A 261 8.59 -28.27 2.72
N PRO A 262 8.38 -27.74 1.50
CA PRO A 262 9.49 -27.51 0.56
C PRO A 262 10.51 -26.53 1.15
N PHE A 263 11.77 -26.67 0.74
CA PHE A 263 12.83 -25.75 1.14
C PHE A 263 12.78 -24.48 0.27
N ASP A 264 12.44 -23.36 0.87
CA ASP A 264 12.49 -22.06 0.19
C ASP A 264 13.93 -21.53 0.24
N TYR A 265 14.62 -21.67 -0.89
CA TYR A 265 16.05 -21.35 -0.97
C TYR A 265 16.32 -19.94 -1.50
N LEU A 266 15.40 -19.37 -2.26
CA LEU A 266 15.55 -18.07 -2.92
C LEU A 266 14.66 -17.02 -2.27
N HIS A 267 13.40 -17.33 -2.06
CA HIS A 267 12.35 -16.45 -1.55
C HIS A 267 12.23 -15.18 -2.39
N ILE A 268 11.66 -15.31 -3.60
CA ILE A 268 11.47 -14.17 -4.50
C ILE A 268 10.41 -13.23 -3.92
N ASN A 269 10.76 -11.96 -3.72
CA ASN A 269 9.89 -11.02 -3.00
C ASN A 269 9.72 -9.66 -3.68
N SER A 270 10.34 -9.44 -4.84
CA SER A 270 10.11 -8.22 -5.61
C SER A 270 10.46 -8.43 -7.07
N ILE A 271 9.67 -7.82 -7.94
CA ILE A 271 9.89 -7.70 -9.38
C ILE A 271 9.86 -6.21 -9.72
N ALA A 272 10.86 -5.74 -10.44
CA ALA A 272 10.83 -4.40 -11.02
C ALA A 272 11.21 -4.47 -12.51
N ILE A 273 10.74 -3.50 -13.28
CA ILE A 273 11.08 -3.35 -14.69
C ILE A 273 12.19 -2.30 -14.79
N ALA A 274 13.35 -2.70 -15.27
CA ALA A 274 14.45 -1.79 -15.52
C ALA A 274 14.14 -0.84 -16.69
N PRO A 275 14.80 0.34 -16.79
CA PRO A 275 14.55 1.30 -17.87
C PRO A 275 14.78 0.75 -19.29
N ASP A 276 15.59 -0.29 -19.44
CA ASP A 276 15.81 -1.00 -20.70
C ASP A 276 14.78 -2.10 -21.00
N GLY A 277 13.81 -2.29 -20.11
CA GLY A 277 12.74 -3.27 -20.24
C GLY A 277 13.05 -4.66 -19.67
N ASP A 278 14.29 -4.92 -19.24
CA ASP A 278 14.65 -6.16 -18.51
C ASP A 278 14.01 -6.19 -17.12
N LEU A 279 13.98 -7.36 -16.48
CA LEU A 279 13.46 -7.52 -15.13
C LEU A 279 14.59 -7.44 -14.10
N LEU A 280 14.30 -6.83 -12.97
CA LEU A 280 15.07 -6.95 -11.74
C LEU A 280 14.27 -7.81 -10.78
N LEU A 281 14.86 -8.90 -10.29
CA LEU A 281 14.23 -9.85 -9.39
C LEU A 281 15.01 -9.89 -8.07
N SER A 282 14.31 -9.74 -6.94
CA SER A 282 14.92 -9.83 -5.61
C SER A 282 14.76 -11.23 -5.04
N GLY A 283 15.88 -11.92 -4.78
CA GLY A 283 15.95 -13.16 -4.01
C GLY A 283 16.36 -12.83 -2.58
N ARG A 284 15.39 -12.84 -1.65
CA ARG A 284 15.63 -12.53 -0.24
C ARG A 284 16.68 -13.43 0.39
N ASP A 285 16.48 -14.74 0.27
CA ASP A 285 17.30 -15.73 0.97
C ASP A 285 18.66 -15.94 0.31
N THR A 286 18.86 -15.43 -0.90
CA THR A 286 20.17 -15.32 -1.54
C THR A 286 20.83 -13.95 -1.29
N SER A 287 20.12 -13.00 -0.67
CA SER A 287 20.58 -11.61 -0.48
C SER A 287 21.11 -11.02 -1.77
N ALA A 288 20.37 -11.23 -2.88
CA ALA A 288 20.82 -10.87 -4.21
C ALA A 288 19.68 -10.29 -5.07
N ILE A 289 20.05 -9.45 -6.01
CA ILE A 289 19.20 -8.94 -7.07
C ILE A 289 19.72 -9.46 -8.40
N TYR A 290 18.83 -10.02 -9.22
CA TYR A 290 19.12 -10.61 -10.51
C TYR A 290 18.56 -9.73 -11.61
N LYS A 291 19.38 -9.27 -12.57
CA LYS A 291 18.89 -8.68 -13.81
C LYS A 291 18.65 -9.80 -14.80
N VAL A 292 17.39 -9.93 -15.24
CA VAL A 292 16.95 -10.97 -16.16
C VAL A 292 16.60 -10.35 -17.50
N ALA A 293 17.35 -10.72 -18.52
CA ALA A 293 17.14 -10.21 -19.89
C ALA A 293 15.87 -10.81 -20.49
N ARG A 294 14.97 -9.97 -20.95
CA ARG A 294 13.77 -10.38 -21.71
C ARG A 294 14.04 -10.34 -23.21
N PRO A 295 13.52 -11.28 -24.00
CA PRO A 295 12.69 -12.44 -23.65
C PRO A 295 13.49 -13.72 -23.33
N SER A 296 14.83 -13.67 -23.26
CA SER A 296 15.67 -14.89 -23.16
C SER A 296 15.60 -15.59 -21.79
N GLY A 297 15.21 -14.89 -20.73
CA GLY A 297 15.25 -15.38 -19.35
C GLY A 297 16.65 -15.48 -18.73
N LYS A 298 17.71 -15.12 -19.47
CA LYS A 298 19.08 -15.22 -18.97
C LYS A 298 19.36 -14.17 -17.89
N VAL A 299 20.02 -14.57 -16.82
CA VAL A 299 20.56 -13.63 -15.85
C VAL A 299 21.74 -12.90 -16.46
N ALA A 300 21.59 -11.58 -16.69
CA ALA A 300 22.62 -10.73 -17.25
C ALA A 300 23.71 -10.39 -16.23
N TRP A 301 23.28 -10.13 -14.98
CA TRP A 301 24.19 -9.91 -13.84
C TRP A 301 23.46 -10.19 -12.51
N GLN A 302 24.24 -10.37 -11.46
CA GLN A 302 23.79 -10.48 -10.08
C GLN A 302 24.44 -9.40 -9.23
N LEU A 303 23.64 -8.67 -8.44
CA LEU A 303 24.10 -7.71 -7.45
C LEU A 303 23.90 -8.27 -6.05
N GLY A 304 24.97 -8.33 -5.25
CA GLY A 304 24.92 -8.93 -3.91
C GLY A 304 24.96 -10.46 -3.91
N GLY A 305 24.76 -11.06 -2.75
CA GLY A 305 24.80 -12.49 -2.58
C GLY A 305 26.20 -13.12 -2.72
N LYS A 306 26.24 -14.46 -2.81
CA LYS A 306 27.51 -15.24 -2.88
C LYS A 306 28.23 -15.09 -4.21
N ARG A 307 27.52 -14.72 -5.30
CA ARG A 307 28.06 -14.65 -6.66
C ARG A 307 27.86 -13.27 -7.30
N SER A 308 27.98 -12.20 -6.49
CA SER A 308 27.84 -10.85 -7.00
C SER A 308 28.75 -10.62 -8.21
N SER A 309 28.17 -10.10 -9.29
CA SER A 309 28.94 -9.59 -10.43
C SER A 309 29.62 -8.25 -10.11
N PHE A 310 29.15 -7.58 -9.05
CA PHE A 310 29.60 -6.25 -8.66
C PHE A 310 30.55 -6.31 -7.48
N GLY A 311 31.59 -5.49 -7.53
CA GLY A 311 32.35 -5.12 -6.34
C GLY A 311 31.50 -4.22 -5.45
N MET A 312 31.16 -4.71 -4.25
CA MET A 312 30.34 -3.97 -3.28
C MET A 312 31.22 -3.01 -2.49
N GLY A 313 30.98 -1.70 -2.66
CA GLY A 313 31.68 -0.66 -1.92
C GLY A 313 31.30 -0.61 -0.43
N PRO A 314 31.98 0.20 0.38
CA PRO A 314 31.65 0.35 1.80
C PRO A 314 30.17 0.72 2.01
N GLY A 315 29.48 -0.05 2.86
CA GLY A 315 28.06 0.16 3.17
C GLY A 315 27.08 -0.25 2.09
N ALA A 316 27.52 -0.71 0.90
CA ALA A 316 26.66 -1.11 -0.20
C ALA A 316 26.10 -2.55 -0.07
N THR A 317 26.65 -3.37 0.82
CA THR A 317 26.15 -4.75 1.07
C THR A 317 24.80 -4.67 1.77
N PHE A 318 23.88 -5.54 1.37
CA PHE A 318 22.53 -5.66 1.94
C PHE A 318 22.19 -7.13 2.23
N TRP A 319 21.21 -7.35 3.11
CA TRP A 319 20.86 -8.67 3.57
C TRP A 319 19.34 -8.86 3.67
N PHE A 320 18.83 -9.95 3.09
CA PHE A 320 17.43 -10.36 3.16
C PHE A 320 16.46 -9.28 2.66
N GLN A 321 16.91 -8.48 1.71
CA GLN A 321 16.28 -7.27 1.21
C GLN A 321 14.87 -7.52 0.65
N HIS A 322 14.06 -6.45 0.67
CA HIS A 322 12.74 -6.37 0.04
C HIS A 322 12.64 -5.14 -0.86
N HIS A 323 11.62 -5.13 -1.72
CA HIS A 323 11.19 -3.99 -2.53
C HIS A 323 12.34 -3.23 -3.21
N ILE A 324 12.81 -3.80 -4.30
CA ILE A 324 13.80 -3.15 -5.17
C ILE A 324 13.08 -2.26 -6.20
N THR A 325 13.58 -1.05 -6.41
CA THR A 325 13.04 -0.14 -7.44
C THR A 325 14.18 0.55 -8.18
N PRO A 326 14.27 0.40 -9.51
CA PRO A 326 15.17 1.21 -10.31
C PRO A 326 14.62 2.64 -10.39
N LEU A 327 15.40 3.62 -9.96
CA LEU A 327 15.06 5.05 -10.09
C LEU A 327 15.48 5.59 -11.45
N ASP A 328 16.57 5.05 -11.97
CA ASP A 328 17.10 5.28 -13.30
C ASP A 328 17.95 4.08 -13.76
N ALA A 329 18.72 4.22 -14.83
CA ALA A 329 19.56 3.14 -15.37
C ALA A 329 20.67 2.68 -14.41
N ASN A 330 21.04 3.51 -13.45
CA ASN A 330 22.22 3.33 -12.60
C ASN A 330 21.93 3.42 -11.10
N THR A 331 20.72 3.77 -10.69
CA THR A 331 20.35 3.95 -9.29
C THR A 331 19.25 3.01 -8.88
N LEU A 332 19.46 2.24 -7.80
CA LEU A 332 18.44 1.38 -7.19
C LEU A 332 18.08 1.87 -5.78
N SER A 333 16.82 1.80 -5.43
CA SER A 333 16.34 1.83 -4.05
C SER A 333 16.06 0.42 -3.54
N ILE A 334 16.39 0.15 -2.27
CA ILE A 334 16.28 -1.17 -1.65
C ILE A 334 15.89 -0.97 -0.18
N PHE A 335 14.98 -1.79 0.34
CA PHE A 335 14.82 -1.94 1.78
C PHE A 335 15.68 -3.12 2.24
N ASP A 336 16.72 -2.82 3.03
CA ASP A 336 17.68 -3.77 3.59
C ASP A 336 17.22 -4.19 4.99
N ASP A 337 16.62 -5.37 5.10
CA ASP A 337 16.10 -5.86 6.37
C ASP A 337 17.18 -6.06 7.42
N GLY A 338 18.24 -6.80 7.09
CA GLY A 338 19.38 -7.07 7.97
C GLY A 338 19.06 -7.78 9.28
N GLY A 339 17.82 -7.73 9.75
CA GLY A 339 17.35 -8.23 11.05
C GLY A 339 16.87 -9.68 11.06
N ALA A 340 16.80 -10.34 9.90
CA ALA A 340 16.39 -11.76 9.83
C ALA A 340 17.39 -12.70 10.52
N PRO A 341 16.94 -13.87 11.03
CA PRO A 341 17.86 -14.89 11.57
C PRO A 341 18.67 -15.57 10.44
N PRO A 342 20.02 -15.65 10.55
CA PRO A 342 20.82 -14.96 11.56
C PRO A 342 20.90 -13.46 11.27
N GLN A 343 20.63 -12.62 12.27
CA GLN A 343 20.73 -11.17 12.14
C GLN A 343 22.10 -10.76 11.61
N LYS A 344 22.12 -9.93 10.58
CA LYS A 344 23.33 -9.49 9.88
C LYS A 344 23.71 -8.05 10.20
N GLU A 345 22.73 -7.21 10.51
CA GLU A 345 22.90 -5.80 10.80
C GLU A 345 22.20 -5.44 12.11
N ALA A 346 22.69 -4.40 12.79
CA ALA A 346 22.14 -3.97 14.08
C ALA A 346 20.73 -3.37 13.92
N GLN A 347 20.43 -2.79 12.75
CA GLN A 347 19.14 -2.21 12.40
C GLN A 347 18.91 -2.33 10.89
N SER A 348 17.65 -2.33 10.49
CA SER A 348 17.27 -2.23 9.08
C SER A 348 17.45 -0.80 8.55
N ARG A 349 17.55 -0.70 7.25
CA ARG A 349 17.73 0.59 6.56
C ARG A 349 17.13 0.56 5.15
N ALA A 350 16.66 1.69 4.69
CA ALA A 350 16.38 1.93 3.29
C ALA A 350 17.63 2.54 2.65
N ILE A 351 18.09 2.00 1.52
CA ILE A 351 19.33 2.43 0.87
C ILE A 351 19.14 2.78 -0.60
N LEU A 352 19.93 3.74 -1.06
CA LEU A 352 20.13 4.04 -2.46
C LEU A 352 21.53 3.57 -2.86
N LEU A 353 21.60 2.78 -3.92
CA LEU A 353 22.84 2.31 -4.51
C LEU A 353 23.04 2.89 -5.90
N ASP A 354 24.22 3.43 -6.19
CA ASP A 354 24.66 3.77 -7.53
C ASP A 354 25.44 2.58 -8.10
N LEU A 355 25.08 2.18 -9.34
CA LEU A 355 25.65 1.06 -10.07
C LEU A 355 26.46 1.54 -11.26
N ASP A 356 27.76 1.28 -11.27
CA ASP A 356 28.59 1.37 -12.46
C ASP A 356 28.63 -0.01 -13.13
N THR A 357 27.75 -0.22 -14.11
CA THR A 357 27.65 -1.48 -14.85
C THR A 357 28.85 -1.74 -15.77
N SER A 358 29.62 -0.72 -16.11
CA SER A 358 30.83 -0.86 -16.93
C SER A 358 32.02 -1.34 -16.09
N ALA A 359 32.15 -0.81 -14.88
CA ALA A 359 33.19 -1.23 -13.91
C ALA A 359 32.71 -2.35 -12.99
N MET A 360 31.47 -2.78 -13.09
CA MET A 360 30.79 -3.74 -12.20
C MET A 360 31.02 -3.38 -10.73
N LYS A 361 30.65 -2.16 -10.35
CA LYS A 361 30.81 -1.62 -9.00
C LYS A 361 29.51 -1.04 -8.48
N ALA A 362 29.15 -1.38 -7.24
CA ALA A 362 28.03 -0.78 -6.51
C ALA A 362 28.54 0.11 -5.37
N THR A 363 27.99 1.31 -5.23
CA THR A 363 28.36 2.29 -4.21
C THR A 363 27.13 2.72 -3.43
N LEU A 364 27.24 2.80 -2.10
CA LEU A 364 26.18 3.38 -1.28
C LEU A 364 26.11 4.89 -1.56
N LYS A 365 24.95 5.33 -2.07
CA LYS A 365 24.65 6.75 -2.29
C LYS A 365 24.04 7.39 -1.05
N ARG A 366 23.09 6.70 -0.41
CA ARG A 366 22.38 7.19 0.77
C ARG A 366 21.83 6.01 1.60
N SER A 367 21.71 6.22 2.90
CA SER A 367 21.06 5.31 3.84
C SER A 367 20.09 6.09 4.72
N TYR A 368 18.90 5.53 4.95
CA TYR A 368 17.86 6.05 5.83
C TYR A 368 17.63 5.01 6.93
N THR A 369 17.72 5.45 8.19
CA THR A 369 17.56 4.60 9.36
C THR A 369 16.53 5.22 10.30
N HIS A 370 15.73 4.37 10.94
CA HIS A 370 14.76 4.85 11.93
C HIS A 370 15.49 5.26 13.23
N PRO A 371 15.16 6.42 13.85
CA PRO A 371 15.84 6.88 15.07
C PRO A 371 15.77 5.90 16.25
N ALA A 372 14.75 5.03 16.30
CA ALA A 372 14.60 4.01 17.34
C ALA A 372 15.48 2.77 17.14
N GLY A 373 16.33 2.70 16.11
CA GLY A 373 17.24 1.58 15.89
C GLY A 373 16.51 0.26 15.56
N LEU A 374 15.51 0.31 14.70
CA LEU A 374 14.61 -0.82 14.40
C LEU A 374 15.25 -1.84 13.47
N ALA A 375 15.13 -3.13 13.80
CA ALA A 375 15.60 -4.25 12.99
C ALA A 375 14.41 -5.11 12.53
N ALA A 376 13.97 -4.94 11.29
CA ALA A 376 12.92 -5.75 10.66
C ALA A 376 13.51 -7.10 10.23
N ALA A 377 12.75 -8.17 10.41
CA ALA A 377 13.13 -9.51 10.01
C ALA A 377 12.68 -9.86 8.58
N ASN A 378 11.68 -9.17 8.06
CA ASN A 378 11.08 -9.41 6.75
C ASN A 378 10.16 -8.26 6.32
N GLN A 379 9.71 -8.28 5.05
CA GLN A 379 8.81 -7.30 4.45
C GLN A 379 9.48 -5.92 4.29
N GLY A 380 8.67 -4.89 4.03
CA GLY A 380 9.16 -3.52 3.95
C GLY A 380 9.28 -2.99 2.53
N SER A 381 9.42 -1.68 2.47
CA SER A 381 9.47 -0.94 1.19
C SER A 381 10.23 0.37 1.35
N MET A 382 10.79 0.85 0.24
CA MET A 382 11.31 2.19 0.09
C MET A 382 10.70 2.80 -1.16
N GLN A 383 10.06 3.94 -1.03
CA GLN A 383 9.55 4.74 -2.14
C GLN A 383 10.24 6.10 -2.15
N VAL A 384 10.90 6.43 -3.25
CA VAL A 384 11.45 7.77 -3.50
C VAL A 384 10.42 8.56 -4.28
N LEU A 385 10.05 9.74 -3.79
CA LEU A 385 9.07 10.62 -4.39
C LEU A 385 9.73 11.63 -5.34
N ASP A 386 8.95 12.20 -6.26
CA ASP A 386 9.45 13.14 -7.28
C ASP A 386 10.11 14.40 -6.69
N ASP A 387 9.70 14.80 -5.48
CA ASP A 387 10.29 15.93 -4.75
C ASP A 387 11.50 15.55 -3.90
N GLY A 388 11.94 14.30 -3.96
CA GLY A 388 13.10 13.77 -3.25
C GLY A 388 12.81 13.28 -1.83
N ARG A 389 11.58 13.38 -1.32
CA ARG A 389 11.16 12.71 -0.07
C ARG A 389 11.21 11.19 -0.24
N VAL A 390 11.34 10.50 0.88
CA VAL A 390 11.44 9.03 0.91
C VAL A 390 10.49 8.48 1.96
N LEU A 391 9.47 7.73 1.53
CA LEU A 391 8.62 6.96 2.42
C LEU A 391 9.19 5.55 2.58
N VAL A 392 9.28 5.07 3.82
CA VAL A 392 9.80 3.74 4.14
C VAL A 392 8.77 2.96 4.95
N GLY A 393 8.30 1.83 4.43
CA GLY A 393 7.57 0.84 5.21
C GLY A 393 8.57 -0.05 5.96
N TRP A 394 8.48 -0.12 7.30
CA TRP A 394 9.49 -0.80 8.11
C TRP A 394 9.23 -2.30 8.31
N GLY A 395 8.69 -2.94 7.28
CA GLY A 395 8.52 -4.39 7.24
C GLY A 395 7.53 -4.91 8.28
N ASN A 396 7.94 -5.96 9.00
CA ASN A 396 7.13 -6.57 10.05
C ASN A 396 7.06 -5.73 11.34
N LEU A 397 7.59 -4.51 11.33
CA LEU A 397 7.47 -3.54 12.43
C LEU A 397 6.41 -2.49 12.11
N PRO A 398 5.75 -1.93 13.13
CA PRO A 398 4.56 -1.09 12.92
C PRO A 398 4.88 0.35 12.51
N TYR A 399 5.89 0.59 11.67
CA TYR A 399 6.33 1.95 11.33
C TYR A 399 6.36 2.20 9.83
N PHE A 400 6.01 3.45 9.44
CA PHE A 400 6.12 3.95 8.06
C PHE A 400 6.56 5.42 8.05
N PRO A 401 7.83 5.69 8.43
CA PRO A 401 8.39 7.03 8.44
C PRO A 401 8.60 7.61 7.03
N GLU A 402 8.57 8.94 6.93
CA GLU A 402 8.97 9.68 5.74
C GLU A 402 10.15 10.58 6.08
N PHE A 403 11.12 10.58 5.17
CA PHE A 403 12.35 11.34 5.30
C PHE A 403 12.48 12.37 4.17
N ALA A 404 13.17 13.47 4.44
CA ALA A 404 13.73 14.31 3.40
C ALA A 404 14.88 13.60 2.67
N GLY A 405 15.23 14.05 1.48
CA GLY A 405 16.32 13.47 0.69
C GLY A 405 17.69 13.48 1.40
N ASP A 406 17.89 14.33 2.40
CA ASP A 406 19.09 14.37 3.23
C ASP A 406 19.08 13.38 4.40
N GLY A 407 17.96 12.71 4.65
CA GLY A 407 17.78 11.75 5.75
C GLY A 407 17.11 12.33 6.99
N THR A 408 16.72 13.60 6.98
CA THR A 408 15.95 14.21 8.07
C THR A 408 14.56 13.57 8.15
N LEU A 409 14.15 13.12 9.34
CA LEU A 409 12.81 12.56 9.57
C LEU A 409 11.76 13.69 9.50
N LEU A 410 10.83 13.58 8.55
CA LEU A 410 9.75 14.55 8.34
C LEU A 410 8.47 14.17 9.06
N LEU A 411 8.17 12.87 9.07
CA LEU A 411 7.03 12.33 9.81
C LEU A 411 7.32 10.90 10.23
N ASP A 412 6.64 10.45 11.28
CA ASP A 412 6.66 9.06 11.73
C ASP A 412 5.22 8.53 11.81
N GLY A 413 4.89 7.63 10.86
CA GLY A 413 3.63 6.92 10.84
C GLY A 413 3.74 5.61 11.61
N GLN A 414 2.72 5.29 12.42
CA GLN A 414 2.74 4.09 13.25
C GLN A 414 1.39 3.39 13.27
N PHE A 415 1.41 2.07 13.04
CA PHE A 415 0.30 1.16 13.31
C PHE A 415 0.20 0.85 14.80
N PRO A 416 -0.99 0.45 15.30
CA PRO A 416 -1.08 -0.13 16.62
C PRO A 416 -0.17 -1.35 16.78
N VAL A 417 0.28 -1.60 18.00
CA VAL A 417 1.10 -2.78 18.31
C VAL A 417 0.41 -4.07 17.86
N GLY A 418 1.12 -4.88 17.10
CA GLY A 418 0.64 -6.12 16.52
C GLY A 418 0.08 -6.01 15.11
N ASP A 419 -0.10 -4.80 14.58
CA ASP A 419 -0.39 -4.55 13.18
C ASP A 419 0.86 -4.09 12.43
N GLN A 420 0.92 -4.39 11.14
CA GLN A 420 1.99 -4.03 10.20
C GLN A 420 1.40 -3.94 8.79
N SER A 421 2.09 -3.34 7.87
CA SER A 421 1.75 -3.41 6.44
C SER A 421 2.90 -4.05 5.67
N TYR A 422 2.60 -4.98 4.78
CA TYR A 422 3.61 -5.63 3.94
C TYR A 422 4.52 -4.60 3.27
N ARG A 423 3.93 -3.55 2.71
CA ARG A 423 4.58 -2.33 2.22
C ARG A 423 3.78 -1.10 2.60
N ALA A 424 4.40 0.06 2.53
CA ALA A 424 3.75 1.36 2.68
C ALA A 424 4.10 2.22 1.47
N PHE A 425 3.08 2.87 0.90
CA PHE A 425 3.22 3.78 -0.24
C PHE A 425 2.48 5.09 0.02
N THR A 426 2.82 6.10 -0.76
CA THR A 426 2.04 7.32 -0.92
C THR A 426 1.77 7.57 -2.39
N ALA A 427 0.60 8.10 -2.70
CA ALA A 427 0.21 8.40 -4.08
C ALA A 427 -0.91 9.43 -4.11
N ASP A 428 -1.02 10.13 -5.24
CA ASP A 428 -2.22 10.83 -5.61
C ASP A 428 -3.33 9.83 -5.91
N TRP A 429 -4.52 10.10 -5.38
CA TRP A 429 -5.67 9.27 -5.64
C TRP A 429 -6.95 10.10 -5.75
N ALA A 430 -7.70 9.90 -6.82
CA ALA A 430 -9.02 10.49 -7.02
C ALA A 430 -10.09 9.37 -6.95
N GLY A 431 -10.68 9.21 -5.77
CA GLY A 431 -11.73 8.22 -5.54
C GLY A 431 -13.12 8.75 -5.85
N HIS A 432 -13.88 8.00 -6.63
CA HIS A 432 -15.24 8.31 -7.06
C HIS A 432 -16.19 7.16 -6.73
N PRO A 433 -16.46 6.89 -5.43
CA PRO A 433 -17.33 5.79 -5.04
C PRO A 433 -18.74 5.96 -5.63
N THR A 434 -19.34 4.87 -6.08
CA THR A 434 -20.71 4.87 -6.63
C THR A 434 -21.78 4.72 -5.55
N ASP A 435 -21.39 4.32 -4.35
CA ASP A 435 -22.30 4.21 -3.20
C ASP A 435 -22.75 5.60 -2.74
N LYS A 436 -23.93 5.64 -2.16
CA LYS A 436 -24.42 6.88 -1.55
C LYS A 436 -23.66 7.20 -0.26
N PRO A 437 -23.49 8.50 0.07
CA PRO A 437 -23.00 8.91 1.38
C PRO A 437 -23.83 8.29 2.51
N ALA A 438 -23.16 7.87 3.58
CA ALA A 438 -23.82 7.43 4.80
C ALA A 438 -24.03 8.62 5.75
N ALA A 439 -25.19 8.69 6.39
CA ALA A 439 -25.50 9.73 7.37
C ALA A 439 -26.04 9.13 8.67
N ALA A 440 -25.75 9.79 9.79
CA ALA A 440 -26.30 9.46 11.10
C ALA A 440 -26.57 10.72 11.90
N ALA A 441 -27.60 10.72 12.72
CA ALA A 441 -27.91 11.82 13.62
C ALA A 441 -27.85 11.34 15.09
N ARG A 442 -27.36 12.20 15.97
CA ARG A 442 -27.36 11.98 17.42
C ARG A 442 -27.96 13.18 18.13
N ILE A 443 -28.78 12.92 19.13
CA ILE A 443 -29.31 13.97 19.98
C ILE A 443 -28.19 14.44 20.92
N ASN A 444 -27.94 15.75 20.94
CA ASN A 444 -27.01 16.36 21.88
C ASN A 444 -27.73 16.49 23.27
N PRO A 445 -27.10 16.07 24.39
CA PRO A 445 -27.66 16.25 25.72
C PRO A 445 -28.04 17.70 26.08
N ALA A 446 -27.42 18.68 25.44
CA ALA A 446 -27.71 20.11 25.62
C ALA A 446 -28.93 20.62 24.84
N GLY A 447 -29.67 19.71 24.15
CA GLY A 447 -30.85 20.07 23.36
C GLY A 447 -30.50 20.51 21.93
N GLY A 448 -30.43 19.57 21.02
CA GLY A 448 -30.11 19.77 19.59
C GLY A 448 -29.71 18.44 18.97
N SER A 449 -29.45 18.43 17.67
CA SER A 449 -28.99 17.21 16.97
C SER A 449 -27.70 17.50 16.25
N VAL A 450 -26.78 16.53 16.27
CA VAL A 450 -25.56 16.54 15.46
C VAL A 450 -25.74 15.53 14.36
N VAL A 451 -25.55 15.97 13.12
CA VAL A 451 -25.59 15.11 11.92
C VAL A 451 -24.17 14.82 11.48
N TYR A 452 -23.89 13.55 11.29
CA TYR A 452 -22.65 13.04 10.74
C TYR A 452 -22.91 12.59 9.30
N ALA A 453 -22.03 12.92 8.38
CA ALA A 453 -22.03 12.40 7.01
C ALA A 453 -20.66 11.89 6.67
N SER A 454 -20.58 10.77 5.95
CA SER A 454 -19.33 10.23 5.44
C SER A 454 -19.54 9.52 4.11
N TRP A 455 -18.55 9.57 3.28
CA TRP A 455 -18.55 8.87 1.99
C TRP A 455 -17.22 8.12 1.84
N ASN A 456 -17.26 6.82 2.06
CA ASN A 456 -16.05 5.99 2.06
C ASN A 456 -15.38 6.00 0.70
N GLY A 457 -14.19 6.62 0.64
CA GLY A 457 -13.38 6.69 -0.56
C GLY A 457 -13.58 7.94 -1.43
N ALA A 458 -14.54 8.82 -1.14
CA ALA A 458 -14.64 10.08 -1.88
C ALA A 458 -13.47 10.99 -1.51
N THR A 459 -12.59 11.26 -2.48
CA THR A 459 -11.50 12.23 -2.34
C THR A 459 -11.82 13.55 -3.05
N ALA A 460 -12.70 13.48 -4.05
CA ALA A 460 -13.26 14.62 -4.74
C ALA A 460 -14.75 14.40 -4.98
N VAL A 461 -15.53 15.46 -4.99
CA VAL A 461 -16.94 15.44 -5.37
C VAL A 461 -17.10 16.27 -6.62
N ASP A 462 -17.48 15.61 -7.72
CA ASP A 462 -17.88 16.32 -8.94
C ASP A 462 -19.26 16.92 -8.71
N THR A 463 -19.34 18.24 -8.71
CA THR A 463 -20.61 18.96 -8.62
C THR A 463 -20.76 19.84 -9.83
N GLU A 464 -21.97 19.88 -10.36
CA GLU A 464 -22.32 20.80 -11.45
C GLU A 464 -22.51 22.25 -10.97
N GLY A 465 -22.47 22.49 -9.63
CA GLY A 465 -22.66 23.80 -9.03
C GLY A 465 -21.67 24.10 -7.91
N PRO A 466 -21.43 25.39 -7.61
CA PRO A 466 -20.50 25.81 -6.58
C PRO A 466 -21.08 25.74 -5.16
N TYR A 467 -22.25 25.17 -4.96
CA TYR A 467 -22.97 25.22 -3.69
C TYR A 467 -23.41 23.84 -3.22
N PHE A 468 -23.23 23.58 -1.92
CA PHE A 468 -23.81 22.43 -1.23
C PHE A 468 -24.71 22.87 -0.10
N ALA A 469 -25.74 22.09 0.11
CA ALA A 469 -26.59 22.21 1.30
C ALA A 469 -27.00 20.81 1.77
N VAL A 470 -27.14 20.63 3.07
CA VAL A 470 -27.74 19.45 3.68
C VAL A 470 -29.13 19.83 4.13
N THR A 471 -30.16 19.13 3.64
CA THR A 471 -31.54 19.30 4.09
C THR A 471 -31.95 18.14 4.99
N ALA A 472 -32.76 18.45 5.98
CA ALA A 472 -33.47 17.46 6.76
C ALA A 472 -34.95 17.55 6.41
N ASP A 473 -35.51 16.43 5.99
CA ASP A 473 -36.90 16.34 5.57
C ASP A 473 -37.69 15.47 6.58
N ASP A 474 -39.01 15.75 6.71
CA ASP A 474 -39.89 14.83 7.43
C ASP A 474 -40.20 13.58 6.58
N THR A 475 -40.96 12.66 7.16
CA THR A 475 -41.37 11.43 6.46
C THR A 475 -42.26 11.65 5.26
N ALA A 476 -42.79 12.87 5.09
CA ALA A 476 -43.62 13.29 3.96
C ALA A 476 -42.78 14.05 2.91
N GLY A 477 -41.47 14.26 3.14
CA GLY A 477 -40.58 14.97 2.22
C GLY A 477 -40.58 16.49 2.37
N HIS A 478 -41.14 17.02 3.46
CA HIS A 478 -41.06 18.47 3.72
C HIS A 478 -39.73 18.80 4.39
N VAL A 479 -39.04 19.83 3.88
CA VAL A 479 -37.79 20.32 4.45
C VAL A 479 -38.04 20.90 5.84
N LEU A 480 -37.49 20.26 6.88
CA LEU A 480 -37.58 20.72 8.27
C LEU A 480 -36.45 21.70 8.62
N ALA A 481 -35.29 21.50 8.04
CA ALA A 481 -34.14 22.38 8.20
C ALA A 481 -33.17 22.20 7.02
N GLN A 482 -32.45 23.28 6.74
CA GLN A 482 -31.39 23.28 5.72
C GLN A 482 -30.11 23.87 6.34
N SER A 483 -28.97 23.31 6.05
CA SER A 483 -27.67 23.91 6.42
C SER A 483 -27.48 25.24 5.69
N ALA A 484 -26.62 26.11 6.20
CA ALA A 484 -26.09 27.18 5.39
C ALA A 484 -25.53 26.61 4.08
N THR A 485 -25.79 27.29 2.97
CA THR A 485 -25.18 26.92 1.69
C THR A 485 -23.71 27.23 1.73
N ILE A 486 -22.87 26.25 1.40
CA ILE A 486 -21.42 26.38 1.35
C ILE A 486 -21.02 26.68 -0.08
N LEU A 487 -20.36 27.82 -0.30
CA LEU A 487 -19.75 28.17 -1.58
C LEU A 487 -18.44 27.45 -1.72
N LEU A 488 -18.25 26.76 -2.84
CA LEU A 488 -16.95 26.22 -3.23
C LEU A 488 -16.09 27.37 -3.79
N GLU A 489 -15.09 27.81 -3.06
CA GLU A 489 -14.08 28.69 -3.62
C GLU A 489 -13.23 27.90 -4.63
N LYS A 490 -13.09 28.47 -5.83
CA LYS A 490 -12.34 27.87 -6.94
C LYS A 490 -10.83 27.95 -6.71
#